data_dfefcd0d4862412b4da7e4d4f786f6d5
#
_entry.id   dfefcd0d4862412b4da7e4d4f786f6d5
#
_cell.length_a   1.000
_cell.length_b   1.000
_cell.length_c   1.000
_cell.angle_alpha   90.00
_cell.angle_beta   90.00
_cell.angle_gamma   90.00
#
_symmetry.space_group_name_H-M   'P 1'
#
loop_
_entity.id
_entity.type
_entity.pdbx_description
1 polymer ?
#
loop_
_entity_poly.entity_id
_entity_poly.type
_entity_poly.pdbx_seq_one_letter_code
_entity_poly.pdbx_strand_id
1 'polypeptide(L)'
;MLDPKTLEAKFYELSRTFHPDFYQTKSAAEQTISLSNAAVLNTAYRTLRDPIQRAEYLLGLETGSVKDIRTSPPADLFEEILELQDTLEEYRASDHDADEGRRLRDTLKTEQQTLERRKEEMESQLRKLFVAWDKLQDAGEATSPARAERDRILKQMRDLLSHRTYINNIVNDLAVTIA
;
A
#
# COMPACT_ATOMS: atom_id res chain seq x y z
N MET A 1 2.34 3.71 17.90
CA MET A 1 2.12 4.03 16.47
C MET A 1 3.32 4.79 15.96
N LEU A 2 3.83 4.46 14.77
CA LEU A 2 4.95 5.17 14.16
C LEU A 2 4.54 6.62 13.85
N ASP A 3 5.23 7.58 14.46
CA ASP A 3 5.01 9.00 14.18
C ASP A 3 5.82 9.43 12.94
N PRO A 4 5.17 9.98 11.90
CA PRO A 4 5.86 10.38 10.67
C PRO A 4 6.97 11.42 10.89
N LYS A 5 6.77 12.36 11.82
CA LYS A 5 7.77 13.39 12.11
C LYS A 5 9.01 12.81 12.79
N THR A 6 8.80 11.89 13.73
CA THR A 6 9.89 11.17 14.41
C THR A 6 10.64 10.29 13.41
N LEU A 7 9.96 9.60 12.51
CA LEU A 7 10.59 8.82 11.44
C LEU A 7 11.44 9.70 10.53
N GLU A 8 10.92 10.82 10.09
CA GLU A 8 11.62 11.77 9.23
C GLU A 8 12.85 12.36 9.91
N ALA A 9 12.73 12.80 11.17
CA ALA A 9 13.85 13.32 11.95
C ALA A 9 14.97 12.27 12.08
N LYS A 10 14.61 11.01 12.37
CA LYS A 10 15.57 9.92 12.46
C LYS A 10 16.22 9.57 11.13
N PHE A 11 15.48 9.65 10.05
CA PHE A 11 16.02 9.49 8.69
C PHE A 11 17.10 10.55 8.40
N TYR A 12 16.84 11.83 8.67
CA TYR A 12 17.82 12.88 8.43
C TYR A 12 19.04 12.78 9.34
N GLU A 13 18.86 12.41 10.60
CA GLU A 13 19.97 12.15 11.52
C GLU A 13 20.91 11.07 10.96
N LEU A 14 20.35 9.91 10.58
CA LEU A 14 21.12 8.79 10.05
C LEU A 14 21.70 9.07 8.67
N SER A 15 20.96 9.82 7.81
CA SER A 15 21.48 10.23 6.50
C SER A 15 22.76 11.07 6.62
N ARG A 16 22.84 11.96 7.58
CA ARG A 16 24.08 12.72 7.84
C ARG A 16 25.22 11.82 8.29
N THR A 17 24.93 10.75 9.05
CA THR A 17 25.96 9.82 9.53
C THR A 17 26.50 8.94 8.40
N PHE A 18 25.63 8.50 7.48
CA PHE A 18 25.99 7.54 6.42
C PHE A 18 26.12 8.16 5.04
N HIS A 19 26.12 9.50 4.91
CA HIS A 19 26.17 10.14 3.60
C HIS A 19 27.48 9.85 2.89
N PRO A 20 27.45 9.36 1.64
CA PRO A 20 28.66 8.98 0.89
C PRO A 20 29.69 10.11 0.76
N ASP A 21 29.24 11.37 0.70
CA ASP A 21 30.14 12.53 0.57
C ASP A 21 31.13 12.66 1.73
N PHE A 22 30.76 12.21 2.93
CA PHE A 22 31.66 12.22 4.08
C PHE A 22 32.71 11.12 4.03
N TYR A 23 32.59 10.19 3.11
CA TYR A 23 33.49 9.05 2.95
C TYR A 23 34.35 9.13 1.67
N GLN A 24 34.26 10.19 0.90
CA GLN A 24 35.02 10.35 -0.36
C GLN A 24 36.55 10.23 -0.19
N THR A 25 37.07 10.63 0.98
CA THR A 25 38.49 10.56 1.30
C THR A 25 38.89 9.31 2.11
N LYS A 26 37.94 8.42 2.37
CA LYS A 26 38.12 7.19 3.13
C LYS A 26 38.54 6.03 2.21
N SER A 27 38.88 4.89 2.80
CA SER A 27 39.19 3.68 2.04
C SER A 27 38.03 3.21 1.16
N ALA A 28 38.33 2.47 0.09
CA ALA A 28 37.31 1.90 -0.81
C ALA A 28 36.32 1.02 -0.05
N ALA A 29 36.76 0.28 0.98
CA ALA A 29 35.88 -0.51 1.82
C ALA A 29 34.88 0.36 2.60
N GLU A 30 35.33 1.45 3.22
CA GLU A 30 34.47 2.38 3.95
C GLU A 30 33.50 3.10 3.03
N GLN A 31 33.91 3.48 1.81
CA GLN A 31 33.03 4.06 0.81
C GLN A 31 31.91 3.08 0.40
N THR A 32 32.25 1.81 0.17
CA THR A 32 31.29 0.76 -0.14
C THR A 32 30.27 0.55 0.98
N ILE A 33 30.74 0.52 2.23
CA ILE A 33 29.86 0.39 3.41
C ILE A 33 28.93 1.60 3.54
N SER A 34 29.44 2.82 3.35
CA SER A 34 28.63 4.03 3.38
C SER A 34 27.52 4.02 2.33
N LEU A 35 27.83 3.68 1.07
CA LEU A 35 26.85 3.54 -0.01
C LEU A 35 25.77 2.49 0.32
N SER A 36 26.20 1.33 0.84
CA SER A 36 25.30 0.26 1.24
C SER A 36 24.35 0.69 2.35
N ASN A 37 24.88 1.34 3.40
CA ASN A 37 24.09 1.85 4.51
C ASN A 37 23.11 2.95 4.07
N ALA A 38 23.53 3.86 3.19
CA ALA A 38 22.66 4.88 2.64
C ALA A 38 21.50 4.26 1.80
N ALA A 39 21.77 3.21 1.02
CA ALA A 39 20.76 2.49 0.25
C ALA A 39 19.75 1.78 1.17
N VAL A 40 20.22 1.08 2.22
CA VAL A 40 19.36 0.44 3.23
C VAL A 40 18.50 1.47 3.94
N LEU A 41 19.08 2.59 4.38
CA LEU A 41 18.38 3.67 5.07
C LEU A 41 17.27 4.27 4.20
N ASN A 42 17.56 4.55 2.93
CA ASN A 42 16.58 5.07 1.98
C ASN A 42 15.42 4.09 1.75
N THR A 43 15.73 2.80 1.63
CA THR A 43 14.72 1.75 1.46
C THR A 43 13.85 1.63 2.71
N ALA A 44 14.47 1.57 3.90
CA ALA A 44 13.75 1.49 5.17
C ALA A 44 12.83 2.70 5.38
N TYR A 45 13.31 3.91 5.09
CA TYR A 45 12.49 5.12 5.21
C TYR A 45 11.27 5.09 4.29
N ARG A 46 11.44 4.72 3.00
CA ARG A 46 10.33 4.60 2.05
C ARG A 46 9.30 3.57 2.49
N THR A 47 9.77 2.38 2.90
CA THR A 47 8.91 1.30 3.38
C THR A 47 8.13 1.71 4.62
N LEU A 48 8.77 2.34 5.60
CA LEU A 48 8.10 2.73 6.84
C LEU A 48 7.19 3.95 6.70
N ARG A 49 7.50 4.86 5.78
CA ARG A 49 6.70 6.06 5.52
C ARG A 49 5.36 5.72 4.85
N ASP A 50 5.38 4.81 3.89
CA ASP A 50 4.20 4.39 3.14
C ASP A 50 3.40 3.35 3.95
N PRO A 51 2.11 3.58 4.26
CA PRO A 51 1.31 2.66 5.07
C PRO A 51 1.10 1.29 4.40
N ILE A 52 1.08 1.23 3.07
CA ILE A 52 0.91 -0.01 2.33
C ILE A 52 2.19 -0.84 2.38
N GLN A 53 3.33 -0.24 2.00
CA GLN A 53 4.63 -0.93 2.06
C GLN A 53 4.98 -1.35 3.49
N ARG A 54 4.61 -0.54 4.49
CA ARG A 54 4.80 -0.88 5.90
C ARG A 54 3.97 -2.10 6.31
N ALA A 55 2.71 -2.21 5.85
CA ALA A 55 1.86 -3.37 6.13
C ALA A 55 2.38 -4.63 5.44
N GLU A 56 2.81 -4.53 4.19
CA GLU A 56 3.45 -5.62 3.46
C GLU A 56 4.72 -6.09 4.18
N TYR A 57 5.55 -5.17 4.61
CA TYR A 57 6.77 -5.47 5.36
C TYR A 57 6.46 -6.15 6.71
N LEU A 58 5.47 -5.65 7.47
CA LEU A 58 5.02 -6.26 8.71
C LEU A 58 4.51 -7.69 8.48
N LEU A 59 3.65 -7.90 7.48
CA LEU A 59 3.19 -9.24 7.10
C LEU A 59 4.35 -10.17 6.76
N GLY A 60 5.34 -9.68 6.00
CA GLY A 60 6.55 -10.43 5.68
C GLY A 60 7.33 -10.86 6.91
N LEU A 61 7.50 -9.97 7.89
CA LEU A 61 8.17 -10.28 9.16
C LEU A 61 7.44 -11.33 9.98
N GLU A 62 6.11 -11.22 10.08
CA GLU A 62 5.30 -12.06 10.97
C GLU A 62 4.95 -13.42 10.35
N THR A 63 4.80 -13.49 9.03
CA THR A 63 4.38 -14.72 8.35
C THR A 63 5.48 -15.41 7.54
N GLY A 64 6.64 -14.79 7.42
CA GLY A 64 7.78 -15.29 6.62
C GLY A 64 7.58 -15.14 5.11
N SER A 65 6.43 -14.68 4.65
CA SER A 65 6.15 -14.49 3.21
C SER A 65 5.12 -13.41 2.95
N VAL A 66 5.43 -12.51 2.00
CA VAL A 66 4.47 -11.57 1.42
C VAL A 66 3.86 -12.11 0.11
N LYS A 67 4.42 -13.22 -0.42
CA LYS A 67 4.08 -13.75 -1.75
C LYS A 67 2.65 -14.29 -1.88
N ASP A 68 1.93 -14.49 -0.76
CA ASP A 68 0.58 -15.06 -0.73
C ASP A 68 -0.55 -14.01 -0.69
N ILE A 69 -0.24 -12.74 -0.92
CA ILE A 69 -1.29 -11.73 -1.09
C ILE A 69 -1.88 -11.92 -2.48
N ARG A 70 -2.86 -12.83 -2.57
CA ARG A 70 -3.62 -13.04 -3.80
C ARG A 70 -4.51 -11.84 -4.02
N THR A 71 -4.39 -11.23 -5.20
CA THR A 71 -5.29 -10.17 -5.62
C THR A 71 -6.68 -10.76 -5.85
N SER A 72 -7.66 -10.33 -5.07
CA SER A 72 -9.05 -10.77 -5.20
C SER A 72 -9.99 -9.58 -5.09
N PRO A 73 -11.13 -9.62 -5.81
CA PRO A 73 -12.15 -8.59 -5.64
C PRO A 73 -12.71 -8.63 -4.23
N PRO A 74 -13.03 -7.47 -3.63
CA PRO A 74 -13.87 -7.42 -2.44
C PRO A 74 -15.22 -8.05 -2.74
N ALA A 75 -15.71 -8.94 -1.85
CA ALA A 75 -16.96 -9.65 -2.09
C ALA A 75 -18.19 -8.71 -2.19
N ASP A 76 -18.15 -7.59 -1.48
CA ASP A 76 -19.17 -6.55 -1.47
C ASP A 76 -19.15 -5.66 -2.72
N LEU A 77 -18.12 -5.75 -3.56
CA LEU A 77 -17.97 -4.98 -4.80
C LEU A 77 -18.11 -5.84 -6.06
N PHE A 78 -18.41 -7.13 -5.92
CA PHE A 78 -18.36 -8.04 -7.07
C PHE A 78 -19.34 -7.65 -8.17
N GLU A 79 -20.59 -7.31 -7.80
CA GLU A 79 -21.62 -6.89 -8.76
C GLU A 79 -21.25 -5.54 -9.39
N GLU A 80 -20.85 -4.55 -8.59
CA GLU A 80 -20.42 -3.22 -9.08
C GLU A 80 -19.24 -3.34 -10.07
N ILE A 81 -18.33 -4.26 -9.82
CA ILE A 81 -17.17 -4.50 -10.69
C ILE A 81 -17.59 -5.14 -12.03
N LEU A 82 -18.56 -6.05 -12.03
CA LEU A 82 -19.08 -6.63 -13.25
C LEU A 82 -19.77 -5.55 -14.10
N GLU A 83 -20.65 -4.75 -13.53
CA GLU A 83 -21.33 -3.65 -14.21
C GLU A 83 -20.32 -2.63 -14.79
N LEU A 84 -19.27 -2.36 -14.03
CA LEU A 84 -18.19 -1.48 -14.48
C LEU A 84 -17.44 -2.06 -15.69
N GLN A 85 -17.16 -3.36 -15.68
CA GLN A 85 -16.50 -4.03 -16.81
C GLN A 85 -17.37 -3.99 -18.08
N ASP A 86 -18.67 -4.23 -17.96
CA ASP A 86 -19.60 -4.12 -19.06
C ASP A 86 -19.63 -2.68 -19.62
N THR A 87 -19.73 -1.68 -18.76
CA THR A 87 -19.69 -0.25 -19.16
C THR A 87 -18.36 0.11 -19.85
N LEU A 88 -17.26 -0.46 -19.39
CA LEU A 88 -15.93 -0.25 -19.96
C LEU A 88 -15.81 -0.86 -21.36
N GLU A 89 -16.37 -2.04 -21.58
CA GLU A 89 -16.43 -2.69 -22.89
C GLU A 89 -17.32 -1.91 -23.86
N GLU A 90 -18.49 -1.43 -23.42
CA GLU A 90 -19.37 -0.56 -24.19
C GLU A 90 -18.66 0.73 -24.61
N TYR A 91 -17.95 1.38 -23.67
CA TYR A 91 -17.19 2.59 -23.98
C TYR A 91 -16.09 2.34 -25.02
N ARG A 92 -15.34 1.23 -24.88
CA ARG A 92 -14.29 0.85 -25.85
C ARG A 92 -14.85 0.59 -27.26
N ALA A 93 -16.08 0.12 -27.36
CA ALA A 93 -16.76 -0.14 -28.63
C ALA A 93 -17.49 1.08 -29.21
N SER A 94 -17.69 2.15 -28.42
CA SER A 94 -18.45 3.34 -28.80
C SER A 94 -17.63 4.34 -29.62
N ASP A 95 -18.35 5.23 -30.34
CA ASP A 95 -17.76 6.48 -30.83
C ASP A 95 -17.63 7.46 -29.65
N HIS A 96 -16.40 7.72 -29.21
CA HIS A 96 -16.10 8.54 -28.03
C HIS A 96 -16.56 10.00 -28.18
N ASP A 97 -16.72 10.50 -29.41
CA ASP A 97 -17.18 11.85 -29.71
C ASP A 97 -18.72 11.93 -29.80
N ALA A 98 -19.42 10.81 -29.88
CA ALA A 98 -20.85 10.77 -29.86
C ALA A 98 -21.43 11.05 -28.44
N ASP A 99 -22.70 11.43 -28.36
CA ASP A 99 -23.37 11.71 -27.07
C ASP A 99 -23.33 10.51 -26.12
N GLU A 100 -23.45 9.30 -26.65
CA GLU A 100 -23.40 8.06 -25.89
C GLU A 100 -21.99 7.81 -25.33
N GLY A 101 -20.94 7.94 -26.15
CA GLY A 101 -19.55 7.80 -25.69
C GLY A 101 -19.19 8.81 -24.62
N ARG A 102 -19.66 10.06 -24.73
CA ARG A 102 -19.47 11.06 -23.68
C ARG A 102 -20.17 10.69 -22.37
N ARG A 103 -21.39 10.15 -22.42
CA ARG A 103 -22.12 9.69 -21.22
C ARG A 103 -21.41 8.51 -20.55
N LEU A 104 -20.98 7.51 -21.32
CA LEU A 104 -20.23 6.37 -20.79
C LEU A 104 -18.93 6.82 -20.12
N ARG A 105 -18.20 7.76 -20.74
CA ARG A 105 -16.99 8.34 -20.16
C ARG A 105 -17.26 9.04 -18.83
N ASP A 106 -18.33 9.81 -18.70
CA ASP A 106 -18.69 10.49 -17.46
C ASP A 106 -19.07 9.50 -16.36
N THR A 107 -19.78 8.43 -16.72
CA THR A 107 -20.09 7.31 -15.81
C THR A 107 -18.80 6.67 -15.32
N LEU A 108 -17.88 6.28 -16.21
CA LEU A 108 -16.59 5.66 -15.85
C LEU A 108 -15.72 6.57 -14.97
N LYS A 109 -15.73 7.88 -15.19
CA LYS A 109 -15.04 8.84 -14.31
C LYS A 109 -15.64 8.87 -12.90
N THR A 110 -16.95 8.79 -12.80
CA THR A 110 -17.64 8.76 -11.51
C THR A 110 -17.30 7.49 -10.74
N GLU A 111 -17.30 6.35 -11.44
CA GLU A 111 -16.90 5.06 -10.85
C GLU A 111 -15.43 5.08 -10.44
N GLN A 112 -14.54 5.63 -11.26
CA GLN A 112 -13.13 5.80 -10.89
C GLN A 112 -12.96 6.57 -9.58
N GLN A 113 -13.66 7.70 -9.43
CA GLN A 113 -13.63 8.50 -8.20
C GLN A 113 -14.17 7.72 -6.98
N THR A 114 -15.22 6.91 -7.19
CA THR A 114 -15.77 6.05 -6.14
C THR A 114 -14.77 5.00 -5.69
N LEU A 115 -14.08 4.34 -6.62
CA LEU A 115 -13.03 3.36 -6.31
C LEU A 115 -11.80 4.01 -5.65
N GLU A 116 -11.41 5.21 -6.05
CA GLU A 116 -10.33 5.96 -5.39
C GLU A 116 -10.68 6.28 -3.94
N ARG A 117 -11.90 6.71 -3.65
CA ARG A 117 -12.37 6.92 -2.28
C ARG A 117 -12.35 5.62 -1.46
N ARG A 118 -12.74 4.50 -2.05
CA ARG A 118 -12.65 3.17 -1.40
C ARG A 118 -11.21 2.82 -1.02
N LYS A 119 -10.24 3.14 -1.88
CA LYS A 119 -8.81 2.95 -1.56
C LYS A 119 -8.40 3.78 -0.34
N GLU A 120 -8.83 5.03 -0.24
CA GLU A 120 -8.56 5.89 0.92
C GLU A 120 -9.19 5.35 2.21
N GLU A 121 -10.42 4.83 2.13
CA GLU A 121 -11.09 4.17 3.26
C GLU A 121 -10.32 2.93 3.73
N MET A 122 -9.83 2.10 2.80
CA MET A 122 -8.98 0.93 3.12
C MET A 122 -7.68 1.34 3.79
N GLU A 123 -7.03 2.42 3.35
CA GLU A 123 -5.84 2.96 4.02
C GLU A 123 -6.16 3.48 5.43
N SER A 124 -7.33 4.08 5.63
CA SER A 124 -7.79 4.48 6.96
C SER A 124 -8.02 3.28 7.88
N GLN A 125 -8.61 2.20 7.36
CA GLN A 125 -8.79 0.94 8.10
C GLN A 125 -7.43 0.33 8.45
N LEU A 126 -6.48 0.32 7.52
CA LEU A 126 -5.13 -0.17 7.76
C LEU A 126 -4.43 0.60 8.89
N ARG A 127 -4.58 1.93 8.95
CA ARG A 127 -4.07 2.74 10.06
C ARG A 127 -4.67 2.32 11.42
N LYS A 128 -5.96 1.97 11.47
CA LYS A 128 -6.61 1.46 12.70
C LYS A 128 -6.03 0.11 13.12
N LEU A 129 -5.75 -0.77 12.15
CA LEU A 129 -5.12 -2.07 12.41
C LEU A 129 -3.70 -1.92 12.96
N PHE A 130 -2.91 -0.95 12.49
CA PHE A 130 -1.62 -0.65 13.10
C PHE A 130 -1.73 -0.22 14.57
N VAL A 131 -2.72 0.63 14.91
CA VAL A 131 -2.95 1.03 16.30
C VAL A 131 -3.32 -0.18 17.17
N ALA A 132 -4.16 -1.08 16.66
CA ALA A 132 -4.51 -2.31 17.36
C ALA A 132 -3.32 -3.24 17.54
N TRP A 133 -2.50 -3.39 16.49
CA TRP A 133 -1.27 -4.16 16.53
C TRP A 133 -0.29 -3.66 17.57
N ASP A 134 0.01 -2.35 17.59
CA ASP A 134 0.92 -1.76 18.56
C ASP A 134 0.47 -1.99 20.00
N LYS A 135 -0.83 -1.88 20.29
CA LYS A 135 -1.39 -2.19 21.62
C LYS A 135 -1.14 -3.63 22.07
N LEU A 136 -1.18 -4.58 21.12
CA LEU A 136 -0.89 -5.98 21.44
C LEU A 136 0.59 -6.21 21.73
N GLN A 137 1.48 -5.51 21.05
CA GLN A 137 2.92 -5.57 21.33
C GLN A 137 3.26 -5.07 22.76
N ASP A 138 2.62 -3.96 23.17
CA ASP A 138 2.81 -3.38 24.50
C ASP A 138 2.25 -4.29 25.63
N ALA A 139 1.24 -5.09 25.34
CA ALA A 139 0.57 -5.98 26.34
C ALA A 139 1.33 -7.28 26.62
N GLY A 140 2.36 -7.63 25.83
CA GLY A 140 3.15 -8.85 25.99
C GLY A 140 2.54 -10.11 25.37
N GLU A 141 3.39 -11.02 24.90
CA GLU A 141 2.99 -12.17 24.05
C GLU A 141 2.34 -13.37 24.77
N ALA A 142 2.12 -13.34 26.07
CA ALA A 142 2.03 -14.55 26.86
C ALA A 142 0.67 -15.28 26.87
N THR A 143 -0.39 -14.74 26.25
CA THR A 143 -1.73 -15.34 26.36
C THR A 143 -2.28 -15.88 25.03
N SER A 144 -2.99 -17.03 25.07
CA SER A 144 -3.68 -17.59 23.90
C SER A 144 -4.64 -16.60 23.20
N PRO A 145 -5.41 -15.76 23.91
CA PRO A 145 -6.24 -14.72 23.30
C PRO A 145 -5.45 -13.67 22.53
N ALA A 146 -4.26 -13.28 22.99
CA ALA A 146 -3.43 -12.31 22.31
C ALA A 146 -2.91 -12.82 20.95
N ARG A 147 -2.55 -14.11 20.89
CA ARG A 147 -2.16 -14.76 19.62
C ARG A 147 -3.29 -14.79 18.61
N ALA A 148 -4.48 -15.19 19.03
CA ALA A 148 -5.65 -15.21 18.14
C ALA A 148 -5.99 -13.82 17.58
N GLU A 149 -5.84 -12.77 18.39
CA GLU A 149 -6.08 -11.40 17.95
C GLU A 149 -4.97 -10.90 17.00
N ARG A 150 -3.71 -11.28 17.23
CA ARG A 150 -2.60 -11.03 16.26
C ARG A 150 -2.90 -11.64 14.90
N ASP A 151 -3.26 -12.94 14.88
CA ASP A 151 -3.58 -13.66 13.64
C ASP A 151 -4.76 -13.02 12.90
N ARG A 152 -5.76 -12.56 13.65
CA ARG A 152 -6.91 -11.84 13.11
C ARG A 152 -6.50 -10.51 12.46
N ILE A 153 -5.68 -9.71 13.13
CA ILE A 153 -5.19 -8.43 12.59
C ILE A 153 -4.36 -8.66 11.34
N LEU A 154 -3.44 -9.62 11.34
CA LEU A 154 -2.62 -9.97 10.17
C LEU A 154 -3.48 -10.42 8.99
N LYS A 155 -4.51 -11.24 9.25
CA LYS A 155 -5.47 -11.63 8.22
C LYS A 155 -6.21 -10.42 7.65
N GLN A 156 -6.73 -9.53 8.49
CA GLN A 156 -7.43 -8.32 8.04
C GLN A 156 -6.51 -7.40 7.23
N MET A 157 -5.26 -7.22 7.64
CA MET A 157 -4.27 -6.46 6.86
C MET A 157 -4.04 -7.08 5.48
N ARG A 158 -3.90 -8.42 5.42
CA ARG A 158 -3.70 -9.15 4.16
C ARG A 158 -4.90 -8.98 3.23
N ASP A 159 -6.12 -9.13 3.74
CA ASP A 159 -7.35 -9.01 2.98
C ASP A 159 -7.48 -7.58 2.42
N LEU A 160 -7.24 -6.55 3.24
CA LEU A 160 -7.25 -5.14 2.80
C LEU A 160 -6.21 -4.86 1.69
N LEU A 161 -4.99 -5.38 1.82
CA LEU A 161 -3.95 -5.22 0.80
C LEU A 161 -4.33 -5.91 -0.50
N SER A 162 -4.91 -7.12 -0.42
CA SER A 162 -5.41 -7.85 -1.58
C SER A 162 -6.49 -7.07 -2.33
N HIS A 163 -7.51 -6.64 -1.62
CA HIS A 163 -8.63 -5.88 -2.18
C HIS A 163 -8.16 -4.53 -2.76
N ARG A 164 -7.29 -3.81 -2.03
CA ARG A 164 -6.74 -2.54 -2.49
C ARG A 164 -5.93 -2.70 -3.78
N THR A 165 -5.12 -3.75 -3.87
CA THR A 165 -4.34 -4.04 -5.10
C THR A 165 -5.27 -4.32 -6.27
N TYR A 166 -6.34 -5.06 -6.05
CA TYR A 166 -7.35 -5.33 -7.07
C TYR A 166 -8.02 -4.05 -7.57
N ILE A 167 -8.54 -3.22 -6.65
CA ILE A 167 -9.16 -1.93 -6.98
C ILE A 167 -8.16 -1.00 -7.69
N ASN A 168 -6.91 -0.98 -7.25
CA ASN A 168 -5.89 -0.16 -7.89
C ASN A 168 -5.63 -0.54 -9.35
N ASN A 169 -5.68 -1.83 -9.68
CA ASN A 169 -5.55 -2.30 -11.06
C ASN A 169 -6.73 -1.81 -11.92
N ILE A 170 -7.95 -1.86 -11.40
CA ILE A 170 -9.14 -1.33 -12.11
C ILE A 170 -9.02 0.18 -12.31
N VAL A 171 -8.67 0.94 -11.27
CA VAL A 171 -8.51 2.40 -11.36
C VAL A 171 -7.46 2.78 -12.42
N ASN A 172 -6.35 2.03 -12.50
CA ASN A 172 -5.33 2.26 -13.51
C ASN A 172 -5.82 1.93 -14.92
N ASP A 173 -6.58 0.84 -15.10
CA ASP A 173 -7.18 0.49 -16.40
C ASP A 173 -8.19 1.56 -16.85
N LEU A 174 -9.04 2.02 -15.94
CA LEU A 174 -9.95 3.15 -16.20
C LEU A 174 -9.18 4.40 -16.61
N ALA A 175 -8.15 4.78 -15.86
CA ALA A 175 -7.35 5.98 -16.15
C ALA A 175 -6.75 5.94 -17.55
N VAL A 176 -6.27 4.78 -17.99
CA VAL A 176 -5.71 4.59 -19.36
C VAL A 176 -6.81 4.64 -20.42
N THR A 177 -7.98 4.05 -20.14
CA THR A 177 -9.05 3.92 -21.13
C THR A 177 -9.79 5.24 -21.38
N ILE A 178 -9.98 6.07 -20.33
CA ILE A 178 -10.75 7.32 -20.42
C ILE A 178 -9.88 8.58 -20.62
N ALA A 179 -8.55 8.41 -20.70
CA ALA A 179 -7.62 9.50 -21.00
C ALA A 179 -7.83 10.02 -22.43
#